data_ba9200e1020169e34338703352fe6169
#
_entry.id   ba9200e1020169e34338703352fe6169
#
_cell.length_a   1.000
_cell.length_b   1.000
_cell.length_c   1.000
_cell.angle_alpha   90.00
_cell.angle_beta   90.00
_cell.angle_gamma   90.00
#
_symmetry.space_group_name_H-M   'P 1'
#
loop_
_entity.id
_entity.type
_entity.pdbx_description
1 polymer ?
#
loop_
_entity_poly.entity_id
_entity_poly.type
_entity_poly.pdbx_seq_one_letter_code
_entity_poly.pdbx_strand_id
1 'polypeptide(L)'
;MSPLLRELIDEATRLPVEYERAGRDGKVMELLLLLLAPRPVPALHLPASADPQLLGLCEAIRQAPGRPWTTSLAAAYTHMSPRSLQRRFTTATGLSLARWVQQARLVQAVTLLARNTPVTAVASGLGYATPSAFTAMFHRALGTTPSAYFADVEEAHRQTGPQ
;
A
#
# COMPACT_ATOMS: atom_id res chain seq x y z
N MET A 1 -1.30 -6.43 17.46
CA MET A 1 -0.28 -7.51 17.50
C MET A 1 -0.98 -8.78 17.93
N SER A 2 -0.84 -9.92 17.22
CA SER A 2 -1.51 -11.15 17.61
C SER A 2 -0.93 -11.68 18.94
N PRO A 3 -1.71 -12.35 19.80
CA PRO A 3 -1.21 -12.97 21.02
C PRO A 3 -0.03 -13.91 20.76
N LEU A 4 -0.10 -14.71 19.70
CA LEU A 4 0.97 -15.61 19.27
C LEU A 4 2.30 -14.86 18.97
N LEU A 5 2.24 -13.71 18.31
CA LEU A 5 3.45 -12.93 18.00
C LEU A 5 4.11 -12.38 19.28
N ARG A 6 3.30 -12.01 20.27
CA ARG A 6 3.82 -11.55 21.57
C ARG A 6 4.55 -12.68 22.30
N GLU A 7 3.92 -13.86 22.40
CA GLU A 7 4.54 -15.04 23.01
C GLU A 7 5.86 -15.44 22.33
N LEU A 8 5.89 -15.39 20.99
CA LEU A 8 7.10 -15.69 20.24
C LEU A 8 8.21 -14.67 20.44
N ILE A 9 7.89 -13.39 20.59
CA ILE A 9 8.88 -12.35 20.92
C ILE A 9 9.43 -12.59 22.33
N ASP A 10 8.56 -12.84 23.32
CA ASP A 10 8.98 -13.13 24.69
C ASP A 10 9.88 -14.37 24.76
N GLU A 11 9.53 -15.42 24.02
CA GLU A 11 10.35 -16.61 23.96
C GLU A 11 11.69 -16.33 23.27
N ALA A 12 11.70 -15.58 22.16
CA ALA A 12 12.91 -15.24 21.42
C ALA A 12 13.89 -14.39 22.25
N THR A 13 13.41 -13.53 23.15
CA THR A 13 14.28 -12.73 24.05
C THR A 13 14.97 -13.58 25.12
N ARG A 14 14.51 -14.79 25.39
CA ARG A 14 15.09 -15.74 26.36
C ARG A 14 16.05 -16.72 25.71
N LEU A 15 16.13 -16.76 24.38
CA LEU A 15 17.01 -17.67 23.67
C LEU A 15 18.48 -17.23 23.82
N PRO A 16 19.43 -18.17 23.91
CA PRO A 16 20.85 -17.86 23.89
C PRO A 16 21.23 -17.25 22.51
N VAL A 17 22.25 -16.39 22.50
CA VAL A 17 22.76 -15.77 21.26
C VAL A 17 23.22 -16.84 20.25
N GLU A 18 23.79 -17.93 20.74
CA GLU A 18 24.14 -19.11 19.95
C GLU A 18 23.10 -20.20 20.22
N TYR A 19 22.26 -20.50 19.25
CA TYR A 19 21.23 -21.55 19.33
C TYR A 19 21.33 -22.50 18.14
N GLU A 20 20.87 -23.73 18.35
CA GLU A 20 20.81 -24.76 17.30
C GLU A 20 19.70 -24.43 16.28
N ARG A 21 20.10 -24.12 15.05
CA ARG A 21 19.13 -23.73 13.98
C ARG A 21 18.13 -24.83 13.63
N ALA A 22 18.54 -26.11 13.71
CA ALA A 22 17.68 -27.27 13.43
C ALA A 22 16.80 -27.67 14.63
N GLY A 23 17.10 -27.15 15.83
CA GLY A 23 16.40 -27.42 17.07
C GLY A 23 15.12 -26.61 17.27
N ARG A 24 14.57 -26.72 18.50
CA ARG A 24 13.38 -25.96 18.93
C ARG A 24 13.57 -24.45 18.78
N ASP A 25 14.69 -23.95 19.20
CA ASP A 25 15.00 -22.50 19.24
C ASP A 25 15.07 -21.92 17.82
N GLY A 26 15.70 -22.66 16.87
CA GLY A 26 15.72 -22.30 15.47
C GLY A 26 14.31 -22.21 14.86
N LYS A 27 13.39 -23.13 15.24
CA LYS A 27 12.00 -23.08 14.79
C LYS A 27 11.21 -21.92 15.37
N VAL A 28 11.46 -21.52 16.60
CA VAL A 28 10.87 -20.32 17.22
C VAL A 28 11.30 -19.07 16.44
N MET A 29 12.59 -18.95 16.13
CA MET A 29 13.12 -17.83 15.34
C MET A 29 12.59 -17.83 13.90
N GLU A 30 12.51 -18.99 13.25
CA GLU A 30 11.95 -19.12 11.91
C GLU A 30 10.49 -18.67 11.87
N LEU A 31 9.67 -19.14 12.82
CA LEU A 31 8.27 -18.76 12.90
C LEU A 31 8.10 -17.26 13.22
N LEU A 32 8.93 -16.71 14.12
CA LEU A 32 8.97 -15.29 14.42
C LEU A 32 9.29 -14.48 13.16
N LEU A 33 10.32 -14.86 12.41
CA LEU A 33 10.72 -14.19 11.17
C LEU A 33 9.63 -14.29 10.10
N LEU A 34 8.94 -15.42 9.98
CA LEU A 34 7.80 -15.58 9.06
C LEU A 34 6.63 -14.67 9.43
N LEU A 35 6.37 -14.46 10.70
CA LEU A 35 5.29 -13.57 11.18
C LEU A 35 5.67 -12.10 11.11
N LEU A 36 6.95 -11.77 11.26
CA LEU A 36 7.50 -10.42 11.12
C LEU A 36 7.81 -10.05 9.66
N ALA A 37 7.94 -11.05 8.78
CA ALA A 37 8.18 -10.79 7.36
C ALA A 37 7.09 -9.84 6.83
N PRO A 38 7.46 -8.69 6.25
CA PRO A 38 6.49 -7.79 5.67
C PRO A 38 5.74 -8.57 4.61
N ARG A 39 4.43 -8.74 4.80
CA ARG A 39 3.58 -9.27 3.73
C ARG A 39 3.68 -8.28 2.59
N PRO A 40 4.20 -8.66 1.42
CA PRO A 40 4.21 -7.75 0.30
C PRO A 40 2.76 -7.34 0.06
N VAL A 41 2.48 -6.05 0.16
CA VAL A 41 1.19 -5.47 -0.20
C VAL A 41 1.32 -5.01 -1.66
N PRO A 42 1.06 -5.89 -2.65
CA PRO A 42 1.28 -5.57 -4.07
C PRO A 42 0.52 -4.32 -4.49
N ALA A 43 -0.59 -4.04 -3.80
CA ALA A 43 -1.43 -2.88 -4.06
C ALA A 43 -0.76 -1.53 -3.74
N LEU A 44 0.30 -1.49 -2.93
CA LEU A 44 1.01 -0.25 -2.58
C LEU A 44 2.26 0.00 -3.43
N HIS A 45 2.60 -0.90 -4.35
CA HIS A 45 3.71 -0.70 -5.28
C HIS A 45 3.24 0.06 -6.52
N LEU A 46 3.91 1.16 -6.85
CA LEU A 46 3.69 1.93 -8.08
C LEU A 46 4.86 1.66 -9.03
N PRO A 47 4.68 0.83 -10.07
CA PRO A 47 5.72 0.59 -11.04
C PRO A 47 6.12 1.89 -11.74
N ALA A 48 7.42 2.18 -11.78
CA ALA A 48 7.97 3.31 -12.52
C ALA A 48 8.08 2.97 -14.02
N SER A 49 8.05 3.99 -14.87
CA SER A 49 8.36 3.87 -16.29
C SER A 49 9.73 4.46 -16.59
N ALA A 50 10.50 3.80 -17.45
CA ALA A 50 11.74 4.35 -17.97
C ALA A 50 11.50 5.33 -19.17
N ASP A 51 10.29 5.36 -19.72
CA ASP A 51 9.91 6.28 -20.80
C ASP A 51 9.66 7.68 -20.23
N PRO A 52 10.39 8.73 -20.66
CA PRO A 52 10.27 10.08 -20.07
C PRO A 52 8.87 10.68 -20.16
N GLN A 53 8.13 10.44 -21.24
CA GLN A 53 6.76 10.94 -21.40
C GLN A 53 5.79 10.26 -20.41
N LEU A 54 5.95 8.95 -20.22
CA LEU A 54 5.16 8.19 -19.27
C LEU A 54 5.58 8.46 -17.81
N LEU A 55 6.87 8.72 -17.58
CA LEU A 55 7.37 9.13 -16.26
C LEU A 55 6.70 10.44 -15.81
N GLY A 56 6.63 11.45 -16.69
CA GLY A 56 5.93 12.71 -16.42
C GLY A 56 4.45 12.51 -16.12
N LEU A 57 3.77 11.61 -16.85
CA LEU A 57 2.39 11.25 -16.59
C LEU A 57 2.23 10.56 -15.22
N CYS A 58 3.07 9.60 -14.90
CA CYS A 58 3.06 8.91 -13.61
C CYS A 58 3.23 9.90 -12.45
N GLU A 59 4.15 10.85 -12.58
CA GLU A 59 4.39 11.87 -11.57
C GLU A 59 3.18 12.81 -11.41
N ALA A 60 2.58 13.27 -12.52
CA ALA A 60 1.38 14.09 -12.48
C ALA A 60 0.20 13.38 -11.81
N ILE A 61 0.04 12.07 -12.04
CA ILE A 61 -0.98 11.25 -11.37
C ILE A 61 -0.66 11.13 -9.87
N ARG A 62 0.60 10.92 -9.48
CA ARG A 62 1.02 10.83 -8.06
C ARG A 62 0.75 12.10 -7.30
N GLN A 63 0.99 13.26 -7.91
CA GLN A 63 0.74 14.58 -7.31
C GLN A 63 -0.75 14.89 -7.16
N ALA A 64 -1.58 14.43 -8.11
CA ALA A 64 -3.02 14.69 -8.10
C ALA A 64 -3.84 13.44 -8.42
N PRO A 65 -3.80 12.37 -7.57
CA PRO A 65 -4.47 11.11 -7.88
C PRO A 65 -6.00 11.21 -7.86
N GLY A 66 -6.55 12.19 -7.15
CA GLY A 66 -8.00 12.47 -7.11
C GLY A 66 -8.57 13.03 -8.41
N ARG A 67 -7.73 13.57 -9.29
CA ARG A 67 -8.16 14.06 -10.60
C ARG A 67 -8.75 12.93 -11.44
N PRO A 68 -9.76 13.20 -12.29
CA PRO A 68 -10.37 12.18 -13.18
C PRO A 68 -9.42 11.82 -14.34
N TRP A 69 -8.40 11.03 -14.06
CA TRP A 69 -7.45 10.55 -15.05
C TRP A 69 -8.07 9.53 -16.00
N THR A 70 -8.85 10.02 -16.98
CA THR A 70 -9.35 9.19 -18.09
C THR A 70 -8.24 8.89 -19.08
N THR A 71 -8.42 7.85 -19.90
CA THR A 71 -7.48 7.56 -21.00
C THR A 71 -7.32 8.74 -21.94
N SER A 72 -8.42 9.47 -22.22
CA SER A 72 -8.39 10.65 -23.09
C SER A 72 -7.58 11.80 -22.50
N LEU A 73 -7.74 12.07 -21.20
CA LEU A 73 -6.99 13.11 -20.51
C LEU A 73 -5.49 12.78 -20.46
N ALA A 74 -5.14 11.54 -20.14
CA ALA A 74 -3.76 11.08 -20.10
C ALA A 74 -3.11 11.06 -21.49
N ALA A 75 -3.88 10.71 -22.53
CA ALA A 75 -3.44 10.76 -23.92
C ALA A 75 -3.15 12.19 -24.37
N ALA A 76 -4.02 13.14 -24.01
CA ALA A 76 -3.77 14.57 -24.27
C ALA A 76 -2.54 15.07 -23.53
N TYR A 77 -2.36 14.68 -22.26
CA TYR A 77 -1.19 15.08 -21.45
C TYR A 77 0.14 14.59 -22.07
N THR A 78 0.16 13.40 -22.65
CA THR A 78 1.36 12.80 -23.25
C THR A 78 1.49 13.06 -24.75
N HIS A 79 0.58 13.82 -25.36
CA HIS A 79 0.49 14.03 -26.81
C HIS A 79 0.46 12.72 -27.63
N MET A 80 -0.17 11.68 -27.06
CA MET A 80 -0.33 10.37 -27.70
C MET A 80 -1.78 10.13 -28.10
N SER A 81 -2.01 9.19 -29.05
CA SER A 81 -3.36 8.64 -29.23
C SER A 81 -3.73 7.74 -28.05
N PRO A 82 -5.02 7.61 -27.68
CA PRO A 82 -5.47 6.72 -26.60
C PRO A 82 -4.98 5.27 -26.75
N ARG A 83 -4.97 4.75 -27.95
CA ARG A 83 -4.48 3.39 -28.27
C ARG A 83 -2.98 3.24 -28.04
N SER A 84 -2.19 4.24 -28.48
CA SER A 84 -0.73 4.24 -28.26
C SER A 84 -0.39 4.35 -26.79
N LEU A 85 -1.06 5.24 -26.06
CA LEU A 85 -0.89 5.38 -24.62
C LEU A 85 -1.17 4.07 -23.90
N GLN A 86 -2.33 3.45 -24.11
CA GLN A 86 -2.69 2.19 -23.45
C GLN A 86 -1.64 1.11 -23.66
N ARG A 87 -1.21 0.90 -24.91
CA ARG A 87 -0.20 -0.11 -25.23
C ARG A 87 1.12 0.20 -24.53
N ARG A 88 1.67 1.42 -24.71
CA ARG A 88 2.98 1.81 -24.15
C ARG A 88 2.95 1.79 -22.63
N PHE A 89 1.88 2.30 -22.01
CA PHE A 89 1.75 2.35 -20.57
C PHE A 89 1.71 0.94 -19.96
N THR A 90 0.91 0.03 -20.54
CA THR A 90 0.85 -1.36 -20.06
C THR A 90 2.19 -2.08 -20.25
N THR A 91 2.86 -1.88 -21.39
CA THR A 91 4.19 -2.47 -21.63
C THR A 91 5.23 -1.96 -20.63
N ALA A 92 5.21 -0.65 -20.32
CA ALA A 92 6.20 -0.02 -19.45
C ALA A 92 5.97 -0.30 -17.95
N THR A 93 4.70 -0.41 -17.51
CA THR A 93 4.36 -0.52 -16.08
C THR A 93 3.80 -1.88 -15.68
N GLY A 94 3.43 -2.73 -16.64
CA GLY A 94 2.71 -3.99 -16.38
C GLY A 94 1.24 -3.79 -15.99
N LEU A 95 0.74 -2.55 -15.91
CA LEU A 95 -0.61 -2.21 -15.46
C LEU A 95 -1.37 -1.38 -16.48
N SER A 96 -2.68 -1.55 -16.53
CA SER A 96 -3.53 -0.57 -17.23
C SER A 96 -3.48 0.78 -16.50
N LEU A 97 -3.68 1.88 -17.22
CA LEU A 97 -3.73 3.24 -16.66
C LEU A 97 -4.74 3.32 -15.48
N ALA A 98 -5.94 2.74 -15.65
CA ALA A 98 -6.96 2.75 -14.62
C ALA A 98 -6.51 2.04 -13.32
N ARG A 99 -5.85 0.89 -13.43
CA ARG A 99 -5.30 0.17 -12.27
C ARG A 99 -4.15 0.96 -11.62
N TRP A 100 -3.29 1.56 -12.41
CA TRP A 100 -2.20 2.37 -11.91
C TRP A 100 -2.70 3.61 -11.13
N VAL A 101 -3.72 4.31 -11.68
CA VAL A 101 -4.40 5.42 -10.98
C VAL A 101 -5.05 4.96 -9.68
N GLN A 102 -5.70 3.80 -9.69
CA GLN A 102 -6.29 3.23 -8.48
C GLN A 102 -5.24 2.91 -7.41
N GLN A 103 -4.08 2.36 -7.81
CA GLN A 103 -2.97 2.13 -6.88
C GLN A 103 -2.38 3.45 -6.35
N ALA A 104 -2.23 4.47 -7.19
CA ALA A 104 -1.78 5.80 -6.76
C ALA A 104 -2.73 6.41 -5.71
N ARG A 105 -4.05 6.29 -5.93
CA ARG A 105 -5.06 6.68 -4.93
C ARG A 105 -4.92 5.92 -3.63
N LEU A 106 -4.67 4.62 -3.69
CA LEU A 106 -4.52 3.78 -2.50
C LEU A 106 -3.27 4.17 -1.70
N VAL A 107 -2.13 4.38 -2.37
CA VAL A 107 -0.89 4.86 -1.72
C VAL A 107 -1.12 6.19 -1.01
N GLN A 108 -1.75 7.13 -1.70
CA GLN A 108 -2.08 8.44 -1.10
C GLN A 108 -3.09 8.31 0.04
N ALA A 109 -4.08 7.41 -0.08
CA ALA A 109 -5.05 7.13 0.99
C ALA A 109 -4.35 6.67 2.27
N VAL A 110 -3.46 5.68 2.17
CA VAL A 110 -2.69 5.18 3.31
C VAL A 110 -1.87 6.30 3.95
N THR A 111 -1.22 7.14 3.15
CA THR A 111 -0.43 8.28 3.63
C THR A 111 -1.29 9.31 4.38
N LEU A 112 -2.47 9.66 3.86
CA LEU A 112 -3.37 10.63 4.48
C LEU A 112 -4.01 10.08 5.76
N LEU A 113 -4.45 8.84 5.73
CA LEU A 113 -5.03 8.17 6.90
C LEU A 113 -4.02 7.99 8.02
N ALA A 114 -2.74 7.70 7.71
CA ALA A 114 -1.66 7.64 8.69
C ALA A 114 -1.38 9.00 9.37
N ARG A 115 -1.84 10.11 8.75
CA ARG A 115 -1.81 11.46 9.32
C ARG A 115 -3.11 11.84 10.02
N ASN A 116 -3.95 10.87 10.36
CA ASN A 116 -5.25 11.05 11.01
C ASN A 116 -6.24 11.91 10.19
N THR A 117 -6.10 11.96 8.86
CA THR A 117 -7.07 12.65 8.00
C THR A 117 -8.39 11.86 8.01
N PRO A 118 -9.54 12.50 8.25
CA PRO A 118 -10.84 11.81 8.27
C PRO A 118 -11.12 11.05 6.97
N VAL A 119 -11.69 9.85 7.08
CA VAL A 119 -12.01 8.97 5.93
C VAL A 119 -12.87 9.68 4.88
N THR A 120 -13.80 10.52 5.30
CA THR A 120 -14.65 11.32 4.40
C THR A 120 -13.87 12.33 3.59
N ALA A 121 -12.90 13.01 4.22
CA ALA A 121 -12.01 13.96 3.54
C ALA A 121 -11.07 13.26 2.57
N VAL A 122 -10.51 12.10 2.96
CA VAL A 122 -9.68 11.26 2.08
C VAL A 122 -10.47 10.81 0.85
N ALA A 123 -11.68 10.28 1.04
CA ALA A 123 -12.54 9.84 -0.05
C ALA A 123 -12.81 10.96 -1.05
N SER A 124 -13.23 12.11 -0.57
CA SER A 124 -13.51 13.31 -1.39
C SER A 124 -12.25 13.78 -2.12
N GLY A 125 -11.11 13.94 -1.42
CA GLY A 125 -9.84 14.39 -1.99
C GLY A 125 -9.27 13.45 -3.05
N LEU A 126 -9.59 12.15 -2.97
CA LEU A 126 -9.18 11.14 -3.94
C LEU A 126 -10.20 10.92 -5.08
N GLY A 127 -11.24 11.75 -5.16
CA GLY A 127 -12.19 11.74 -6.26
C GLY A 127 -13.20 10.59 -6.20
N TYR A 128 -13.53 10.09 -5.00
CA TYR A 128 -14.62 9.14 -4.80
C TYR A 128 -15.93 9.89 -4.55
N ALA A 129 -17.00 9.46 -5.21
CA ALA A 129 -18.31 10.08 -5.08
C ALA A 129 -18.90 9.95 -3.66
N THR A 130 -18.56 8.85 -2.95
CA THR A 130 -19.02 8.59 -1.58
C THR A 130 -17.92 7.94 -0.74
N PRO A 131 -17.91 8.14 0.58
CA PRO A 131 -17.03 7.42 1.50
C PRO A 131 -17.18 5.90 1.42
N SER A 132 -18.40 5.40 1.15
CA SER A 132 -18.66 3.97 0.99
C SER A 132 -17.97 3.39 -0.24
N ALA A 133 -17.94 4.12 -1.36
CA ALA A 133 -17.22 3.69 -2.56
C ALA A 133 -15.71 3.60 -2.31
N PHE A 134 -15.16 4.56 -1.57
CA PHE A 134 -13.77 4.54 -1.13
C PHE A 134 -13.48 3.34 -0.21
N THR A 135 -14.29 3.13 0.82
CA THR A 135 -14.14 2.02 1.79
C THR A 135 -14.20 0.66 1.07
N ALA A 136 -15.11 0.48 0.12
CA ALA A 136 -15.22 -0.74 -0.68
C ALA A 136 -13.97 -0.98 -1.54
N MET A 137 -13.40 0.08 -2.15
CA MET A 137 -12.15 0.00 -2.90
C MET A 137 -10.99 -0.37 -1.99
N PHE A 138 -10.86 0.30 -0.84
CA PHE A 138 -9.80 0.08 0.13
C PHE A 138 -9.82 -1.36 0.68
N HIS A 139 -11.00 -1.84 1.08
CA HIS A 139 -11.19 -3.22 1.54
C HIS A 139 -10.85 -4.25 0.46
N ARG A 140 -11.23 -4.01 -0.79
CA ARG A 140 -10.89 -4.90 -1.92
C ARG A 140 -9.39 -4.97 -2.17
N ALA A 141 -8.67 -3.87 -1.93
CA ALA A 141 -7.23 -3.78 -2.18
C ALA A 141 -6.39 -4.32 -1.03
N LEU A 142 -6.78 -4.08 0.22
CA LEU A 142 -6.00 -4.36 1.43
C LEU A 142 -6.62 -5.43 2.35
N GLY A 143 -7.83 -5.93 2.03
CA GLY A 143 -8.51 -6.96 2.82
C GLY A 143 -9.15 -6.47 4.13
N THR A 144 -9.05 -5.17 4.42
CA THR A 144 -9.56 -4.56 5.66
C THR A 144 -10.14 -3.17 5.39
N THR A 145 -10.94 -2.65 6.33
CA THR A 145 -11.47 -1.28 6.21
C THR A 145 -10.42 -0.24 6.61
N PRO A 146 -10.54 1.02 6.14
CA PRO A 146 -9.62 2.10 6.52
C PRO A 146 -9.49 2.26 8.05
N SER A 147 -10.60 2.21 8.77
CA SER A 147 -10.61 2.38 10.23
C SER A 147 -9.95 1.22 10.96
N ALA A 148 -10.16 -0.03 10.52
CA ALA A 148 -9.53 -1.21 11.11
C ALA A 148 -8.02 -1.27 10.80
N TYR A 149 -7.63 -0.88 9.58
CA TYR A 149 -6.22 -0.86 9.16
C TYR A 149 -5.35 0.02 10.07
N PHE A 150 -5.88 1.17 10.51
CA PHE A 150 -5.14 2.11 11.35
C PHE A 150 -5.34 1.91 12.85
N ALA A 151 -6.45 1.30 13.29
CA ALA A 151 -6.61 0.89 14.68
C ALA A 151 -5.52 -0.10 15.10
N ASP A 152 -5.20 -1.07 14.24
CA ASP A 152 -4.10 -2.02 14.46
C ASP A 152 -2.72 -1.34 14.51
N VAL A 153 -2.51 -0.29 13.71
CA VAL A 153 -1.26 0.49 13.68
C VAL A 153 -1.10 1.37 14.93
N GLU A 154 -2.16 2.02 15.39
CA GLU A 154 -2.13 2.85 16.62
C GLU A 154 -1.93 2.00 17.88
N GLU A 155 -2.51 0.82 17.93
CA GLU A 155 -2.33 -0.12 19.05
C GLU A 155 -0.89 -0.64 19.10
N ALA A 156 -0.27 -0.90 17.95
CA ALA A 156 1.14 -1.26 17.84
C ALA A 156 2.07 -0.13 18.30
N HIS A 157 1.76 1.13 17.99
CA HIS A 157 2.57 2.30 18.41
C HIS A 157 2.44 2.62 19.90
N ARG A 158 1.27 2.45 20.50
CA ARG A 158 1.06 2.68 21.95
C ARG A 158 1.82 1.70 22.84
N GLN A 159 2.15 0.51 22.33
CA GLN A 159 2.87 -0.53 23.05
C GLN A 159 4.40 -0.42 22.93
N THR A 160 4.91 0.47 22.05
CA THR A 160 6.35 0.68 21.81
C THR A 160 6.86 2.01 22.35
N GLY A 161 6.06 2.76 23.12
CA GLY A 161 6.46 3.99 23.79
C GLY A 161 7.51 3.70 24.88
N PRO A 162 8.54 4.56 25.03
CA PRO A 162 9.62 4.37 26.00
C PRO A 162 9.07 4.45 27.43
N GLN A 163 9.43 3.46 28.26
CA GLN A 163 9.45 3.59 29.72
C GLN A 163 10.72 4.26 30.15
#